data_451b52a11fad0783a9e7f90d9bcf5ffc
#
_entry.id   451b52a11fad0783a9e7f90d9bcf5ffc
#
_cell.length_a   1.000
_cell.length_b   1.000
_cell.length_c   1.000
_cell.angle_alpha   90.00
_cell.angle_beta   90.00
_cell.angle_gamma   90.00
#
_symmetry.space_group_name_H-M   'P 1'
#
loop_
_entity.id
_entity.type
_entity.pdbx_description
1 polymer ?
#
loop_
_entity_poly.entity_id
_entity_poly.type
_entity_poly.pdbx_seq_one_letter_code
_entity_poly.pdbx_strand_id
1 'polypeptide(L)'
;MRGEATGGIGLELGGDIERRSAELGYWLGEAFWGKGITTAAVRALTGYGFEALNLTRIFAVPFASSSASIRVLEKCGYIREGLMRRSAVKEGVVIDQVLYALTDEDFVPTSPVA
;
A
#
# COMPACT_ATOMS: atom_id res chain seq x y z
N MET A 1 18.55 1.71 11.83
CA MET A 1 18.23 2.36 12.08
C MET A 1 18.06 2.88 12.79
N ARG A 2 18.02 3.12 13.05
CA ARG A 2 17.92 3.60 13.71
C ARG A 2 17.01 4.34 14.03
N GLY A 3 16.47 4.30 14.92
CA GLY A 3 15.53 4.94 15.64
C GLY A 3 14.92 6.11 15.04
N GLU A 4 15.64 6.80 14.34
CA GLU A 4 15.05 7.88 13.63
C GLU A 4 14.73 7.52 12.20
N ALA A 5 14.28 6.32 12.03
CA ALA A 5 13.82 5.90 10.72
C ALA A 5 12.80 6.89 10.19
N THR A 6 12.96 7.29 8.95
CA THR A 6 12.08 8.26 8.35
C THR A 6 10.84 7.62 7.77
N GLY A 7 10.80 6.31 7.72
CA GLY A 7 9.63 5.60 7.26
C GLY A 7 9.93 4.15 7.03
N GLY A 8 8.92 3.40 6.71
CA GLY A 8 9.05 1.99 6.40
C GLY A 8 7.96 1.57 5.44
N ILE A 9 8.26 0.54 4.67
CA ILE A 9 7.32 0.00 3.73
C ILE A 9 7.58 -1.50 3.62
N GLY A 10 6.53 -2.28 3.48
CA GLY A 10 6.70 -3.72 3.38
C GLY A 10 5.46 -4.42 2.92
N LEU A 11 5.61 -5.67 2.55
CA LEU A 11 4.52 -6.56 2.20
C LEU A 11 4.42 -7.63 3.26
N GLU A 12 3.22 -7.82 3.77
CA GLU A 12 2.96 -8.88 4.72
C GLU A 12 2.20 -9.98 4.00
N LEU A 13 2.86 -11.12 3.80
CA LEU A 13 2.30 -12.19 3.01
C LEU A 13 1.25 -12.94 3.80
N GLY A 14 0.20 -13.35 3.09
CA GLY A 14 -0.80 -14.24 3.67
C GLY A 14 -0.26 -15.65 3.77
N GLY A 15 -0.94 -16.47 4.53
CA GLY A 15 -0.55 -17.86 4.70
C GLY A 15 -1.56 -18.80 4.08
N ASP A 16 -1.11 -20.02 3.79
CA ASP A 16 -1.97 -21.09 3.33
C ASP A 16 -2.74 -20.69 2.06
N ILE A 17 -4.04 -20.65 2.10
CA ILE A 17 -4.82 -20.36 0.89
C ILE A 17 -4.63 -18.93 0.40
N GLU A 18 -4.11 -18.06 1.25
CA GLU A 18 -3.87 -16.66 0.88
C GLU A 18 -2.41 -16.37 0.64
N ARG A 19 -1.59 -17.39 0.42
CA ARG A 19 -0.14 -17.20 0.35
C ARG A 19 0.31 -16.35 -0.84
N ARG A 20 -0.55 -16.14 -1.83
CA ARG A 20 -0.22 -15.28 -2.97
C ARG A 20 -0.89 -13.93 -2.87
N SER A 21 -1.28 -13.55 -1.67
CA SER A 21 -1.86 -12.27 -1.36
C SER A 21 -0.99 -11.60 -0.31
N ALA A 22 -0.88 -10.29 -0.36
CA ALA A 22 -0.08 -9.58 0.62
C ALA A 22 -0.70 -8.25 0.94
N GLU A 23 -0.53 -7.81 2.17
CA GLU A 23 -0.96 -6.48 2.58
C GLU A 23 0.23 -5.53 2.48
N LEU A 24 0.04 -4.43 1.79
CA LEU A 24 1.03 -3.38 1.67
C LEU A 24 0.90 -2.45 2.87
N GLY A 25 1.95 -2.36 3.66
CA GLY A 25 1.99 -1.42 4.77
C GLY A 25 3.12 -0.45 4.58
N TYR A 26 2.89 0.82 4.91
CA TYR A 26 3.93 1.82 4.84
C TYR A 26 3.60 3.00 5.74
N TRP A 27 4.67 3.67 6.18
CA TRP A 27 4.57 4.90 6.93
C TRP A 27 5.82 5.74 6.66
N LEU A 28 5.65 7.03 6.59
CA LEU A 28 6.75 7.95 6.39
C LEU A 28 6.51 9.17 7.26
N GLY A 29 7.59 9.80 7.68
CA GLY A 29 7.48 11.08 8.35
C GLY A 29 6.84 12.10 7.43
N GLU A 30 6.15 13.06 8.02
CA GLU A 30 5.41 14.04 7.23
C GLU A 30 6.28 14.77 6.21
N ALA A 31 7.55 14.93 6.52
CA ALA A 31 8.45 15.66 5.63
C ALA A 31 8.60 14.99 4.27
N PHE A 32 8.25 13.73 4.17
CA PHE A 32 8.43 12.99 2.91
C PHE A 32 7.16 12.87 2.08
N TRP A 33 6.02 13.26 2.65
CA TRP A 33 4.78 13.20 1.90
C TRP A 33 4.78 14.29 0.82
N GLY A 34 4.29 13.93 -0.34
CA GLY A 34 4.18 14.89 -1.43
C GLY A 34 5.44 15.06 -2.26
N LYS A 35 6.49 14.33 -1.92
CA LYS A 35 7.75 14.44 -2.65
C LYS A 35 7.96 13.30 -3.64
N GLY A 36 6.95 12.49 -3.87
CA GLY A 36 7.06 11.38 -4.80
C GLY A 36 7.82 10.18 -4.27
N ILE A 37 8.42 10.29 -3.10
CA ILE A 37 9.22 9.20 -2.54
C ILE A 37 8.34 8.01 -2.21
N THR A 38 7.21 8.27 -1.56
CA THR A 38 6.30 7.19 -1.18
C THR A 38 5.73 6.52 -2.42
N THR A 39 5.33 7.31 -3.41
CA THR A 39 4.77 6.75 -4.64
C THR A 39 5.78 5.86 -5.33
N ALA A 40 7.04 6.30 -5.42
CA ALA A 40 8.08 5.50 -6.06
C ALA A 40 8.33 4.21 -5.29
N ALA A 41 8.35 4.29 -3.96
CA ALA A 41 8.58 3.11 -3.13
C ALA A 41 7.43 2.11 -3.26
N VAL A 42 6.20 2.60 -3.28
CA VAL A 42 5.04 1.71 -3.43
C VAL A 42 5.06 1.03 -4.80
N ARG A 43 5.40 1.79 -5.86
CA ARG A 43 5.52 1.20 -7.19
C ARG A 43 6.59 0.12 -7.24
N ALA A 44 7.73 0.38 -6.65
CA ALA A 44 8.83 -0.58 -6.68
C ALA A 44 8.46 -1.86 -5.93
N LEU A 45 7.85 -1.72 -4.76
CA LEU A 45 7.49 -2.88 -3.96
C LEU A 45 6.34 -3.65 -4.60
N THR A 46 5.40 -2.95 -5.22
CA THR A 46 4.31 -3.58 -5.94
C THR A 46 4.85 -4.44 -7.08
N GLY A 47 5.77 -3.89 -7.86
CA GLY A 47 6.40 -4.63 -8.94
C GLY A 47 7.15 -5.85 -8.43
N TYR A 48 7.89 -5.68 -7.34
CA TYR A 48 8.60 -6.79 -6.73
C TYR A 48 7.63 -7.89 -6.30
N GLY A 49 6.50 -7.51 -5.69
CA GLY A 49 5.53 -8.50 -5.25
C GLY A 49 4.97 -9.33 -6.38
N PHE A 50 4.58 -8.68 -7.47
CA PHE A 50 4.01 -9.42 -8.60
C PHE A 50 5.06 -10.17 -9.40
N GLU A 51 6.23 -9.59 -9.58
CA GLU A 51 7.22 -10.18 -10.49
C GLU A 51 8.17 -11.14 -9.80
N ALA A 52 8.57 -10.87 -8.58
CA ALA A 52 9.51 -11.72 -7.86
C ALA A 52 8.84 -12.69 -6.91
N LEU A 53 7.77 -12.26 -6.27
CA LEU A 53 7.08 -13.10 -5.28
C LEU A 53 5.88 -13.82 -5.87
N ASN A 54 5.55 -13.53 -7.12
CA ASN A 54 4.48 -14.22 -7.83
C ASN A 54 3.12 -14.07 -7.13
N LEU A 55 2.89 -12.89 -6.58
CA LEU A 55 1.63 -12.62 -5.90
C LEU A 55 0.51 -12.42 -6.92
N THR A 56 -0.72 -12.69 -6.51
CA THR A 56 -1.89 -12.43 -7.33
C THR A 56 -2.66 -11.20 -6.87
N ARG A 57 -2.40 -10.75 -5.64
CA ARG A 57 -3.16 -9.63 -5.09
C ARG A 57 -2.30 -8.90 -4.05
N ILE A 58 -2.30 -7.59 -4.12
CA ILE A 58 -1.70 -6.74 -3.08
C ILE A 58 -2.78 -5.75 -2.68
N PHE A 59 -3.03 -5.62 -1.38
CA PHE A 59 -4.06 -4.71 -0.90
C PHE A 59 -3.49 -3.81 0.21
N ALA A 60 -4.17 -2.71 0.46
CA ALA A 60 -3.78 -1.76 1.49
C ALA A 60 -5.05 -1.18 2.11
N VAL A 61 -4.95 -0.81 3.39
CA VAL A 61 -6.11 -0.37 4.17
C VAL A 61 -5.78 0.96 4.84
N PRO A 62 -5.70 2.05 4.07
CA PRO A 62 -5.43 3.35 4.68
C PRO A 62 -6.64 3.85 5.45
N PHE A 63 -6.40 4.80 6.36
CA PHE A 63 -7.49 5.48 7.03
C PHE A 63 -8.29 6.27 5.99
N ALA A 64 -9.60 6.30 6.15
CA ALA A 64 -10.46 7.00 5.20
C ALA A 64 -10.13 8.48 5.13
N SER A 65 -9.60 9.05 6.21
CA SER A 65 -9.24 10.46 6.26
C SER A 65 -7.83 10.74 5.73
N SER A 66 -7.08 9.71 5.37
CA SER A 66 -5.69 9.89 4.93
C SER A 66 -5.65 10.10 3.43
N SER A 67 -5.92 11.34 3.00
CA SER A 67 -5.96 11.62 1.57
C SER A 67 -4.60 11.43 0.91
N ALA A 68 -3.51 11.66 1.63
CA ALA A 68 -2.18 11.48 1.06
C ALA A 68 -1.91 10.01 0.72
N SER A 69 -2.25 9.10 1.66
CA SER A 69 -2.07 7.66 1.41
C SER A 69 -2.94 7.18 0.26
N ILE A 70 -4.18 7.64 0.25
CA ILE A 70 -5.13 7.24 -0.79
C ILE A 70 -4.63 7.69 -2.15
N ARG A 71 -4.12 8.93 -2.23
CA ARG A 71 -3.61 9.43 -3.50
C ARG A 71 -2.41 8.63 -3.99
N VAL A 72 -1.52 8.21 -3.07
CA VAL A 72 -0.39 7.40 -3.46
C VAL A 72 -0.86 6.07 -4.07
N LEU A 73 -1.82 5.42 -3.42
CA LEU A 73 -2.33 4.15 -3.91
C LEU A 73 -2.97 4.31 -5.28
N GLU A 74 -3.76 5.37 -5.45
CA GLU A 74 -4.42 5.60 -6.74
C GLU A 74 -3.42 5.88 -7.83
N LYS A 75 -2.35 6.63 -7.52
CA LYS A 75 -1.30 6.88 -8.50
C LYS A 75 -0.58 5.61 -8.92
N CYS A 76 -0.55 4.63 -8.04
CA CYS A 76 0.12 3.35 -8.33
C CYS A 76 -0.83 2.32 -8.96
N GLY A 77 -2.05 2.72 -9.26
CA GLY A 77 -2.98 1.85 -9.96
C GLY A 77 -3.89 1.03 -9.07
N TYR A 78 -3.80 1.21 -7.76
CA TYR A 78 -4.68 0.48 -6.85
C TYR A 78 -6.11 0.97 -7.00
N ILE A 79 -7.06 0.06 -6.85
CA ILE A 79 -8.47 0.33 -7.07
C ILE A 79 -9.19 0.21 -5.74
N ARG A 80 -10.07 1.16 -5.47
CA ARG A 80 -10.86 1.13 -4.24
C ARG A 80 -11.90 0.01 -4.33
N GLU A 81 -11.91 -0.85 -3.32
CA GLU A 81 -12.84 -1.96 -3.27
C GLU A 81 -13.92 -1.79 -2.22
N GLY A 82 -13.71 -0.94 -1.24
CA GLY A 82 -14.75 -0.78 -0.26
C GLY A 82 -14.40 0.17 0.87
N LEU A 83 -15.41 0.47 1.67
CA LEU A 83 -15.27 1.27 2.88
C LEU A 83 -15.47 0.35 4.08
N MET A 84 -14.51 0.37 5.00
CA MET A 84 -14.55 -0.43 6.22
C MET A 84 -14.92 0.50 7.36
N ARG A 85 -16.19 0.49 7.71
CA ARG A 85 -16.69 1.42 8.72
C ARG A 85 -16.25 1.01 10.11
N ARG A 86 -15.77 1.98 10.90
CA ARG A 86 -15.41 1.81 12.30
C ARG A 86 -14.43 0.66 12.51
N SER A 87 -13.48 0.56 11.61
CA SER A 87 -12.59 -0.61 11.54
C SER A 87 -11.28 -0.41 12.30
N ALA A 88 -11.00 0.78 12.78
CA ALA A 88 -9.76 1.04 13.49
C ALA A 88 -9.98 2.04 14.61
N VAL A 89 -9.05 2.05 15.56
CA VAL A 89 -9.06 3.02 16.65
C VAL A 89 -7.72 3.73 16.62
N LYS A 90 -7.76 5.04 16.52
CA LYS A 90 -6.55 5.86 16.53
C LYS A 90 -6.68 6.92 17.60
N GLU A 91 -5.79 6.87 18.58
CA GLU A 91 -5.77 7.84 19.68
C GLU A 91 -7.13 7.92 20.37
N GLY A 92 -7.75 6.77 20.56
CA GLY A 92 -9.01 6.68 21.26
C GLY A 92 -10.23 7.00 20.41
N VAL A 93 -10.04 7.33 19.14
CA VAL A 93 -11.15 7.68 18.25
C VAL A 93 -11.36 6.55 17.25
N VAL A 94 -12.60 6.09 17.14
CA VAL A 94 -12.96 5.06 16.17
C VAL A 94 -13.04 5.72 14.80
N ILE A 95 -12.37 5.13 13.83
CA ILE A 95 -12.28 5.70 12.48
C ILE A 95 -12.55 4.63 11.44
N ASP A 96 -12.84 5.09 10.22
CA ASP A 96 -13.05 4.21 9.10
C ASP A 96 -11.75 4.01 8.32
N GLN A 97 -11.68 2.89 7.62
CA GLN A 97 -10.59 2.63 6.68
C GLN A 97 -11.20 2.35 5.32
N VAL A 98 -10.40 2.47 4.28
CA VAL A 98 -10.84 2.09 2.93
C VAL A 98 -9.93 0.98 2.44
N LEU A 99 -10.51 0.10 1.64
CA LEU A 99 -9.76 -1.03 1.09
C LEU A 99 -9.41 -0.72 -0.36
N TYR A 100 -8.12 -0.75 -0.65
CA TYR A 100 -7.59 -0.60 -2.00
C TYR A 100 -6.82 -1.85 -2.36
N ALA A 101 -6.89 -2.26 -3.61
CA ALA A 101 -6.21 -3.47 -4.03
C ALA A 101 -5.80 -3.38 -5.49
N LEU A 102 -4.79 -4.19 -5.82
CA LEU A 102 -4.34 -4.35 -7.18
C LEU A 102 -4.09 -5.84 -7.39
N THR A 103 -4.57 -6.38 -8.51
CA THR A 103 -4.34 -7.78 -8.82
C THR A 103 -3.33 -7.90 -9.93
N ASP A 104 -2.80 -9.11 -10.10
CA ASP A 104 -1.81 -9.36 -11.14
C ASP A 104 -2.41 -9.17 -12.53
N GLU A 105 -3.72 -9.31 -12.67
CA GLU A 105 -4.37 -9.13 -13.97
C GLU A 105 -4.42 -7.67 -14.37
N ASP A 106 -4.46 -6.77 -13.40
CA ASP A 106 -4.52 -5.34 -13.69
C ASP A 106 -3.18 -4.65 -13.56
N PHE A 107 -2.18 -5.35 -13.07
CA PHE A 107 -0.87 -4.77 -12.88
C PHE A 107 -0.16 -4.54 -14.21
N VAL A 108 0.29 -3.31 -14.42
CA VAL A 108 1.04 -2.96 -15.62
C VAL A 108 2.46 -2.61 -15.18
N PRO A 109 3.44 -3.44 -15.53
CA PRO A 109 4.81 -3.15 -15.13
C PRO A 109 5.28 -1.82 -15.72
N THR A 110 5.96 -1.04 -14.89
CA THR A 110 6.53 0.20 -15.36
C THR A 110 7.75 -0.13 -16.20
N SER A 111 7.72 0.32 -17.44
CA SER A 111 8.86 0.07 -18.31
C SER A 111 9.96 1.06 -18.00
N PRO A 112 11.16 0.58 -17.69
CA PRO A 112 12.25 1.51 -17.43
C PRO A 112 12.73 2.19 -18.69
N VAL A 113 12.35 1.66 -19.81
CA VAL A 113 12.77 2.23 -21.04
C VAL A 113 11.84 3.26 -21.53
N ALA A 114 10.74 3.25 -20.99
CA ALA A 114 9.66 4.07 -21.54
C ALA A 114 10.20 5.29 -22.08
#